data_3685dd09cf2a0fe850447456161ec5de
#
_entry.id   3685dd09cf2a0fe850447456161ec5de
#
_cell.length_a   1.000
_cell.length_b   1.000
_cell.length_c   1.000
_cell.angle_alpha   90.00
_cell.angle_beta   90.00
_cell.angle_gamma   90.00
#
_symmetry.space_group_name_H-M   'P 1'
#
loop_
_entity.id
_entity.type
_entity.pdbx_description
1 polymer ?
#
loop_
_entity_poly.entity_id
_entity_poly.type
_entity_poly.pdbx_seq_one_letter_code
_entity_poly.pdbx_strand_id
1 'polypeptide(L)'
;MLAWLKLKRLFHLGEDRSASAGERGAEGERLAAEFFRGRQGYEIVARNWRNPRDQREEIDLVCRDGEVLVFVEVKSRPDTALVPGYHAIDRRKKRVLRRAIHAYLTQLRSRPLTFRFDVAEVVTSAKLPPQVLHYQNVPLFPKGYHVLR
;
A
#
# COMPACT_ATOMS: atom_id res chain seq x y z
N MET A 1 -6.93 13.96 -27.75
CA MET A 1 -5.54 13.77 -28.23
C MET A 1 -4.50 14.42 -27.34
N LEU A 2 -4.69 15.62 -26.79
CA LEU A 2 -3.70 16.30 -25.92
C LEU A 2 -3.52 15.68 -24.51
N ALA A 3 -4.53 15.04 -23.96
CA ALA A 3 -4.46 14.37 -22.66
C ALA A 3 -3.59 13.09 -22.69
N TRP A 4 -3.56 12.41 -23.83
CA TRP A 4 -2.77 11.20 -24.02
C TRP A 4 -1.26 11.47 -24.18
N LEU A 5 -0.91 12.62 -24.75
CA LEU A 5 0.47 13.05 -24.90
C LEU A 5 1.11 13.54 -23.59
N LYS A 6 0.32 14.10 -22.66
CA LYS A 6 0.81 14.46 -21.32
C LYS A 6 1.08 13.22 -20.46
N LEU A 7 0.33 12.13 -20.65
CA LEU A 7 0.57 10.88 -19.93
C LEU A 7 1.88 10.18 -20.37
N LYS A 8 2.24 10.28 -21.66
CA LYS A 8 3.50 9.71 -22.16
C LYS A 8 4.76 10.36 -21.57
N ARG A 9 4.69 11.59 -21.09
CA ARG A 9 5.85 12.31 -20.53
C ARG A 9 6.15 11.93 -19.08
N LEU A 10 5.18 11.30 -18.37
CA LEU A 10 5.37 10.79 -17.01
C LEU A 10 5.98 9.38 -16.95
N PHE A 11 6.02 8.65 -18.07
CA PHE A 11 6.43 7.24 -18.11
C PHE A 11 7.80 6.99 -18.77
N HIS A 12 8.63 8.03 -18.91
CA HIS A 12 10.03 7.84 -19.35
C HIS A 12 10.97 7.76 -18.13
N LEU A 13 10.65 6.85 -17.22
CA LEU A 13 11.64 6.33 -16.29
C LEU A 13 12.02 4.95 -16.80
N GLY A 14 13.04 4.92 -17.66
CA GLY A 14 13.81 3.72 -17.89
C GLY A 14 14.21 3.16 -16.52
N GLU A 15 14.20 1.85 -16.34
CA GLU A 15 14.74 1.21 -15.16
C GLU A 15 16.14 1.77 -14.93
N ASP A 16 16.26 2.68 -13.98
CA ASP A 16 17.55 3.02 -13.44
C ASP A 16 17.94 1.81 -12.58
N ARG A 17 18.73 0.91 -13.19
CA ARG A 17 19.29 -0.27 -12.49
C ARG A 17 20.16 0.14 -11.31
N SER A 18 20.43 1.45 -11.13
CA SER A 18 21.18 2.02 -10.03
C SER A 18 20.31 2.36 -8.81
N ALA A 19 18.97 2.36 -8.95
CA ALA A 19 18.06 2.73 -7.85
C ALA A 19 18.23 1.79 -6.66
N SER A 20 18.39 2.36 -5.48
CA SER A 20 18.47 1.61 -4.23
C SER A 20 17.15 0.91 -3.91
N ALA A 21 17.18 -0.10 -3.02
CA ALA A 21 15.97 -0.76 -2.55
C ALA A 21 14.97 0.21 -1.92
N GLY A 22 15.47 1.23 -1.22
CA GLY A 22 14.65 2.29 -0.62
C GLY A 22 13.94 3.16 -1.67
N GLU A 23 14.66 3.54 -2.73
CA GLU A 23 14.09 4.35 -3.82
C GLU A 23 13.01 3.56 -4.59
N ARG A 24 13.23 2.27 -4.85
CA ARG A 24 12.21 1.40 -5.45
C ARG A 24 10.99 1.24 -4.57
N GLY A 25 11.16 1.15 -3.27
CA GLY A 25 10.06 1.11 -2.30
C GLY A 25 9.25 2.41 -2.32
N ALA A 26 9.90 3.55 -2.24
CA ALA A 26 9.26 4.87 -2.27
C ALA A 26 8.50 5.12 -3.59
N GLU A 27 9.05 4.71 -4.72
CA GLU A 27 8.38 4.81 -6.01
C GLU A 27 7.16 3.89 -6.09
N GLY A 28 7.25 2.67 -5.58
CA GLY A 28 6.12 1.74 -5.49
C GLY A 28 4.97 2.31 -4.65
N GLU A 29 5.26 2.89 -3.50
CA GLU A 29 4.26 3.54 -2.65
C GLU A 29 3.61 4.75 -3.34
N ARG A 30 4.39 5.54 -4.09
CA ARG A 30 3.85 6.65 -4.88
C ARG A 30 2.87 6.17 -5.95
N LEU A 31 3.24 5.14 -6.70
CA LEU A 31 2.41 4.54 -7.75
C LEU A 31 1.13 3.91 -7.16
N ALA A 32 1.24 3.24 -6.04
CA ALA A 32 0.08 2.69 -5.33
C ALA A 32 -0.87 3.80 -4.87
N ALA A 33 -0.36 4.88 -4.29
CA ALA A 33 -1.20 6.01 -3.87
C ALA A 33 -1.94 6.67 -5.05
N GLU A 34 -1.27 6.83 -6.20
CA GLU A 34 -1.90 7.34 -7.43
C GLU A 34 -2.98 6.41 -7.94
N PHE A 35 -2.74 5.10 -7.92
CA PHE A 35 -3.73 4.09 -8.29
C PHE A 35 -4.98 4.16 -7.42
N PHE A 36 -4.83 4.19 -6.09
CA PHE A 36 -5.96 4.25 -5.16
C PHE A 36 -6.76 5.54 -5.33
N ARG A 37 -6.08 6.68 -5.47
CA ARG A 37 -6.76 7.97 -5.68
C ARG A 37 -7.42 8.07 -7.03
N GLY A 38 -6.70 7.73 -8.10
CA GLY A 38 -7.15 7.98 -9.47
C GLY A 38 -8.06 6.91 -10.03
N ARG A 39 -7.77 5.63 -9.80
CA ARG A 39 -8.55 4.52 -10.37
C ARG A 39 -9.60 3.98 -9.42
N GLN A 40 -9.30 3.88 -8.13
CA GLN A 40 -10.23 3.37 -7.14
C GLN A 40 -11.13 4.46 -6.55
N GLY A 41 -10.74 5.73 -6.69
CA GLY A 41 -11.48 6.84 -6.12
C GLY A 41 -11.41 6.91 -4.60
N TYR A 42 -10.39 6.32 -3.98
CA TYR A 42 -10.22 6.38 -2.53
C TYR A 42 -9.59 7.70 -2.10
N GLU A 43 -9.96 8.16 -0.92
CA GLU A 43 -9.26 9.24 -0.25
C GLU A 43 -7.98 8.69 0.40
N ILE A 44 -6.83 9.34 0.17
CA ILE A 44 -5.60 9.02 0.89
C ILE A 44 -5.59 9.79 2.21
N VAL A 45 -5.71 9.07 3.32
CA VAL A 45 -5.78 9.65 4.67
C VAL A 45 -4.39 9.85 5.26
N ALA A 46 -3.50 8.87 5.07
CA ALA A 46 -2.11 8.95 5.54
C ALA A 46 -1.19 8.13 4.63
N ARG A 47 0.09 8.52 4.64
CA ARG A 47 1.18 7.80 3.94
C ARG A 47 2.33 7.61 4.92
N ASN A 48 2.96 6.43 4.87
CA ASN A 48 4.14 6.10 5.69
C ASN A 48 3.92 6.45 7.17
N TRP A 49 2.73 6.13 7.68
CA TRP A 49 2.44 6.36 9.08
C TRP A 49 3.26 5.41 9.96
N ARG A 50 3.87 5.97 10.98
CA ARG A 50 4.66 5.21 11.97
C ARG A 50 4.11 5.42 13.37
N ASN A 51 4.10 4.34 14.14
CA ASN A 51 3.73 4.43 15.54
C ASN A 51 4.75 5.29 16.31
N PRO A 52 4.32 6.38 16.97
CA PRO A 52 5.22 7.22 17.75
C PRO A 52 5.97 6.48 18.87
N ARG A 53 5.42 5.37 19.35
CA ARG A 53 6.02 4.55 20.41
C ARG A 53 6.98 3.48 19.89
N ASP A 54 6.82 3.06 18.64
CA ASP A 54 7.70 2.08 17.98
C ASP A 54 7.77 2.34 16.47
N GLN A 55 8.81 3.03 16.05
CA GLN A 55 9.02 3.44 14.65
C GLN A 55 9.14 2.27 13.66
N ARG A 56 9.29 1.03 14.14
CA ARG A 56 9.30 -0.18 13.31
C ARG A 56 7.90 -0.58 12.86
N GLU A 57 6.89 -0.10 13.55
CA GLU A 57 5.48 -0.30 13.23
C GLU A 57 5.04 0.77 12.25
N GLU A 58 5.02 0.42 10.98
CA GLU A 58 4.73 1.29 9.85
C GLU A 58 3.55 0.77 9.04
N ILE A 59 2.76 1.70 8.48
CA ILE A 59 1.69 1.46 7.52
C ILE A 59 1.99 2.29 6.29
N ASP A 60 2.12 1.65 5.13
CA ASP A 60 2.49 2.33 3.89
C ASP A 60 1.42 3.33 3.45
N LEU A 61 0.15 2.90 3.40
CA LEU A 61 -0.97 3.78 3.08
C LEU A 61 -2.16 3.51 4.00
N VAL A 62 -2.84 4.58 4.37
CA VAL A 62 -4.18 4.54 4.98
C VAL A 62 -5.12 5.27 4.05
N CYS A 63 -6.14 4.58 3.58
CA CYS A 63 -7.11 5.09 2.63
C CYS A 63 -8.53 5.02 3.20
N ARG A 64 -9.44 5.76 2.59
CA ARG A 64 -10.88 5.67 2.85
C ARG A 64 -11.61 5.28 1.58
N ASP A 65 -12.37 4.20 1.66
CA ASP A 65 -13.28 3.69 0.64
C ASP A 65 -14.71 3.82 1.19
N GLY A 66 -15.36 4.96 0.91
CA GLY A 66 -16.63 5.29 1.56
C GLY A 66 -16.49 5.33 3.08
N GLU A 67 -17.23 4.48 3.77
CA GLU A 67 -17.21 4.36 5.24
C GLU A 67 -16.11 3.41 5.76
N VAL A 68 -15.40 2.72 4.86
CA VAL A 68 -14.38 1.74 5.22
C VAL A 68 -13.02 2.39 5.31
N LEU A 69 -12.32 2.22 6.43
CA LEU A 69 -10.91 2.56 6.54
C LEU A 69 -10.05 1.40 6.02
N VAL A 70 -9.19 1.69 5.05
CA VAL A 70 -8.39 0.67 4.35
C VAL A 70 -6.92 0.87 4.69
N PHE A 71 -6.32 -0.13 5.30
CA PHE A 71 -4.89 -0.18 5.54
C PHE A 71 -4.23 -0.97 4.43
N VAL A 72 -3.21 -0.39 3.78
CA VAL A 72 -2.58 -0.99 2.61
C VAL A 72 -1.10 -1.20 2.86
N GLU A 73 -0.64 -2.42 2.63
CA GLU A 73 0.78 -2.74 2.47
C GLU A 73 1.13 -2.72 0.99
N VAL A 74 2.21 -2.05 0.65
CA VAL A 74 2.69 -1.93 -0.74
C VAL A 74 3.89 -2.84 -0.94
N LYS A 75 3.85 -3.67 -1.97
CA LYS A 75 4.95 -4.53 -2.39
C LYS A 75 5.33 -4.21 -3.82
N SER A 76 6.60 -3.90 -4.05
CA SER A 76 7.15 -3.71 -5.39
C SER A 76 7.93 -4.94 -5.81
N ARG A 77 7.72 -5.40 -7.04
CA ARG A 77 8.50 -6.47 -7.64
C ARG A 77 8.70 -6.25 -9.14
N PRO A 78 9.80 -6.76 -9.71
CA PRO A 78 9.92 -6.84 -11.18
C PRO A 78 8.95 -7.89 -11.75
N ASP A 79 8.56 -7.73 -13.00
CA ASP A 79 7.72 -8.67 -13.73
C ASP A 79 8.37 -10.06 -13.91
N THR A 80 9.69 -10.13 -13.76
CA THR A 80 10.48 -11.36 -13.78
C THR A 80 10.45 -12.16 -12.49
N ALA A 81 9.85 -11.62 -11.42
CA ALA A 81 9.75 -12.34 -10.13
C ALA A 81 8.79 -13.53 -10.23
N LEU A 82 9.23 -14.69 -9.74
CA LEU A 82 8.47 -15.95 -9.83
C LEU A 82 7.28 -16.02 -8.87
N VAL A 83 7.36 -15.30 -7.76
CA VAL A 83 6.33 -15.35 -6.70
C VAL A 83 5.66 -13.98 -6.58
N PRO A 84 4.32 -13.91 -6.59
CA PRO A 84 3.60 -12.67 -6.35
C PRO A 84 3.95 -12.06 -4.98
N GLY A 85 4.10 -10.71 -4.93
CA GLY A 85 4.47 -9.98 -3.73
C GLY A 85 3.47 -10.15 -2.57
N TYR A 86 2.22 -10.46 -2.88
CA TYR A 86 1.19 -10.84 -1.91
C TYR A 86 1.64 -11.99 -0.98
N HIS A 87 2.33 -13.00 -1.50
CA HIS A 87 2.85 -14.13 -0.73
C HIS A 87 4.10 -13.79 0.09
N ALA A 88 4.72 -12.63 -0.15
CA ALA A 88 5.91 -12.19 0.57
C ALA A 88 5.61 -11.59 1.97
N ILE A 89 4.35 -11.48 2.37
CA ILE A 89 3.96 -11.01 3.71
C ILE A 89 4.00 -12.20 4.67
N ASP A 90 5.13 -12.36 5.32
CA ASP A 90 5.36 -13.44 6.27
C ASP A 90 4.66 -13.19 7.63
N ARG A 91 4.75 -14.19 8.52
CA ARG A 91 4.15 -14.12 9.86
C ARG A 91 4.69 -12.97 10.71
N ARG A 92 5.98 -12.65 10.58
CA ARG A 92 6.62 -11.54 11.31
C ARG A 92 6.05 -10.21 10.86
N LYS A 93 5.98 -9.97 9.55
CA LYS A 93 5.40 -8.74 8.98
C LYS A 93 3.92 -8.60 9.33
N LYS A 94 3.15 -9.69 9.27
CA LYS A 94 1.74 -9.68 9.70
C LYS A 94 1.57 -9.26 11.16
N ARG A 95 2.47 -9.71 12.04
CA ARG A 95 2.45 -9.30 13.46
C ARG A 95 2.73 -7.82 13.63
N VAL A 96 3.71 -7.29 12.92
CA VAL A 96 4.06 -5.86 12.94
C VAL A 96 2.90 -5.02 12.40
N LEU A 97 2.30 -5.42 11.29
CA LEU A 97 1.14 -4.74 10.69
C LEU A 97 -0.07 -4.73 11.64
N ARG A 98 -0.37 -5.85 12.31
CA ARG A 98 -1.45 -5.87 13.31
C ARG A 98 -1.23 -4.86 14.43
N ARG A 99 -0.01 -4.75 14.93
CA ARG A 99 0.34 -3.75 15.97
C ARG A 99 0.22 -2.33 15.46
N ALA A 100 0.73 -2.06 14.27
CA ALA A 100 0.67 -0.74 13.64
C ALA A 100 -0.79 -0.32 13.43
N ILE A 101 -1.63 -1.18 12.88
CA ILE A 101 -3.06 -0.91 12.64
C ILE A 101 -3.80 -0.72 13.97
N HIS A 102 -3.52 -1.56 14.97
CA HIS A 102 -4.11 -1.39 16.31
C HIS A 102 -3.73 -0.02 16.90
N ALA A 103 -2.45 0.35 16.86
CA ALA A 103 -1.98 1.65 17.34
C ALA A 103 -2.63 2.81 16.59
N TYR A 104 -2.76 2.71 15.26
CA TYR A 104 -3.43 3.72 14.44
C TYR A 104 -4.90 3.89 14.86
N LEU A 105 -5.65 2.79 14.98
CA LEU A 105 -7.06 2.81 15.35
C LEU A 105 -7.30 3.35 16.76
N THR A 106 -6.41 3.06 17.71
CA THR A 106 -6.56 3.52 19.10
C THR A 106 -6.32 5.03 19.28
N GLN A 107 -5.55 5.66 18.40
CA GLN A 107 -5.33 7.13 18.46
C GLN A 107 -6.45 7.95 17.80
N LEU A 108 -7.32 7.32 17.02
CA LEU A 108 -8.41 8.03 16.36
C LEU A 108 -9.44 8.52 17.38
N ARG A 109 -9.85 9.80 17.24
CA ARG A 109 -10.93 10.38 18.06
C ARG A 109 -12.27 9.72 17.79
N SER A 110 -12.54 9.40 16.51
CA SER A 110 -13.72 8.68 16.07
C SER A 110 -13.29 7.43 15.32
N ARG A 111 -13.76 6.28 15.77
CA ARG A 111 -13.44 5.01 15.13
C ARG A 111 -14.27 4.83 13.87
N PRO A 112 -13.69 4.25 12.82
CA PRO A 112 -14.46 3.87 11.64
C PRO A 112 -15.46 2.76 12.03
N LEU A 113 -16.59 2.70 11.31
CA LEU A 113 -17.57 1.61 11.47
C LEU A 113 -16.94 0.26 11.12
N THR A 114 -16.09 0.28 10.11
CA THR A 114 -15.36 -0.91 9.68
C THR A 114 -14.00 -0.54 9.09
N PHE A 115 -13.10 -1.51 9.10
CA PHE A 115 -11.80 -1.41 8.44
C PHE A 115 -11.42 -2.74 7.81
N ARG A 116 -10.50 -2.69 6.85
CA ARG A 116 -9.92 -3.88 6.22
C ARG A 116 -8.43 -3.67 5.94
N PHE A 117 -7.76 -4.77 5.68
CA PHE A 117 -6.37 -4.78 5.24
C PHE A 117 -6.29 -5.25 3.79
N ASP A 118 -5.64 -4.45 2.96
CA ASP A 118 -5.43 -4.71 1.56
C ASP A 118 -3.93 -4.78 1.25
N VAL A 119 -3.58 -5.42 0.14
CA VAL A 119 -2.21 -5.43 -0.39
C VAL A 119 -2.24 -4.85 -1.79
N ALA A 120 -1.32 -3.94 -2.05
CA ALA A 120 -1.06 -3.41 -3.38
C ALA A 120 0.30 -3.92 -3.87
N GLU A 121 0.30 -4.65 -4.95
CA GLU A 121 1.52 -5.13 -5.60
C GLU A 121 1.82 -4.28 -6.83
N VAL A 122 2.94 -3.57 -6.78
CA VAL A 122 3.41 -2.75 -7.89
C VAL A 122 4.39 -3.58 -8.71
N VAL A 123 3.98 -3.95 -9.90
CA VAL A 123 4.79 -4.73 -10.85
C VAL A 123 5.47 -3.79 -11.81
N THR A 124 6.80 -3.78 -11.80
CA THR A 124 7.62 -2.98 -12.70
C THR A 124 8.19 -3.85 -13.84
N SER A 125 8.30 -3.27 -15.01
CA SER A 125 8.84 -3.94 -16.20
C SER A 125 9.76 -2.99 -16.96
N ALA A 126 10.82 -3.55 -17.57
CA ALA A 126 11.67 -2.79 -18.47
C ALA A 126 10.98 -2.40 -19.79
N LYS A 127 9.88 -3.08 -20.14
CA LYS A 127 9.23 -2.95 -21.44
C LYS A 127 7.83 -2.35 -21.38
N LEU A 128 7.15 -2.42 -20.21
CA LEU A 128 5.77 -2.04 -20.02
C LEU A 128 5.65 -1.01 -18.88
N PRO A 129 4.62 -0.15 -18.92
CA PRO A 129 4.32 0.72 -17.80
C PRO A 129 4.08 -0.09 -16.53
N PRO A 130 4.40 0.46 -15.34
CA PRO A 130 4.10 -0.19 -14.06
C PRO A 130 2.62 -0.52 -13.92
N GLN A 131 2.33 -1.66 -13.33
CA GLN A 131 0.97 -2.12 -13.03
C GLN A 131 0.78 -2.24 -11.53
N VAL A 132 -0.40 -1.93 -11.04
CA VAL A 132 -0.78 -2.15 -9.66
C VAL A 132 -1.85 -3.24 -9.60
N LEU A 133 -1.52 -4.32 -8.90
CA LEU A 133 -2.45 -5.39 -8.58
C LEU A 133 -2.98 -5.15 -7.16
N HIS A 134 -4.29 -5.07 -7.02
CA HIS A 134 -4.94 -4.78 -5.75
C HIS A 134 -5.64 -6.02 -5.20
N TYR A 135 -5.18 -6.48 -4.05
CA TYR A 135 -5.76 -7.60 -3.30
C TYR A 135 -6.53 -7.04 -2.12
N GLN A 136 -7.85 -7.09 -2.20
CA GLN A 136 -8.74 -6.58 -1.16
C GLN A 136 -8.95 -7.58 -0.05
N ASN A 137 -9.15 -7.07 1.16
CA ASN A 137 -9.58 -7.83 2.34
C ASN A 137 -8.70 -9.06 2.61
N VAL A 138 -7.40 -8.83 2.60
CA VAL A 138 -6.40 -9.87 2.89
C VAL A 138 -6.50 -10.25 4.38
N PRO A 139 -6.58 -11.54 4.73
CA PRO A 139 -6.66 -11.95 6.12
C PRO A 139 -5.44 -11.52 6.92
N LEU A 140 -5.63 -10.67 7.90
CA LEU A 140 -4.59 -10.19 8.81
C LEU A 140 -4.96 -10.42 10.27
N PHE A 141 -6.21 -10.18 10.64
CA PHE A 141 -6.70 -10.34 11.99
C PHE A 141 -7.47 -11.64 12.16
N PRO A 142 -7.50 -12.22 13.38
CA PRO A 142 -8.41 -13.34 13.69
C PRO A 142 -9.86 -12.96 13.45
N LYS A 143 -10.69 -13.94 13.14
CA LYS A 143 -12.15 -13.75 13.10
C LYS A 143 -12.64 -13.20 14.44
N GLY A 144 -13.51 -12.19 14.38
CA GLY A 144 -14.05 -11.55 15.58
C GLY A 144 -13.11 -10.59 16.29
N TYR A 145 -12.02 -10.19 15.64
CA TYR A 145 -11.15 -9.16 16.18
C TYR A 145 -11.88 -7.82 16.30
N HIS A 146 -11.86 -7.27 17.50
CA HIS A 146 -12.37 -5.94 17.82
C HIS A 146 -11.29 -5.12 18.53
N VAL A 147 -11.15 -3.87 18.15
CA VAL A 147 -10.32 -2.93 18.90
C VAL A 147 -11.07 -2.58 20.16
N LEU A 148 -10.61 -3.09 21.30
CA LEU A 148 -11.19 -2.73 22.59
C LEU A 148 -11.06 -1.22 22.83
N ARG A 149 -12.08 -0.65 23.46
CA ARG A 149 -12.10 0.78 23.85
C ARG A 149 -11.12 1.04 24.97
#